data_a4bb141bdcf81859dcbcc63f0cb3cdac
#
_entry.id   a4bb141bdcf81859dcbcc63f0cb3cdac
#
_cell.length_a   1.000
_cell.length_b   1.000
_cell.length_c   1.000
_cell.angle_alpha   90.00
_cell.angle_beta   90.00
_cell.angle_gamma   90.00
#
_symmetry.space_group_name_H-M   'P 1'
#
loop_
_entity.id
_entity.type
_entity.pdbx_description
1 polymer ?
#
loop_
_entity_poly.entity_id
_entity_poly.type
_entity_poly.pdbx_seq_one_letter_code
_entity_poly.pdbx_strand_id
1 'polypeptide(L)'
;MQTRALLSKPGELALAPASRAPHGEPVSAPQQTREELLDSFQSAMRHVAATVYAVTTGGVGERHGILATAVSSLSFDPPSLLVCINRSASLHEPLACAETFCVNVLGLGNRDVAEVFFHKRGEDRFAVGSWSELHGVPVLDSAQSSFICRTAHRHEFGTHTIFIGQLLDAKHRADATPLTYYDRHYIDISAAPERPNG
;
A
#
# COMPACT_ATOMS: atom_id res chain seq x y z
N MET A 1 -62.56 12.44 -12.40
CA MET A 1 -62.37 11.64 -11.18
C MET A 1 -60.90 11.65 -10.84
N GLN A 2 -60.51 12.48 -9.86
CA GLN A 2 -59.14 12.64 -9.41
C GLN A 2 -58.90 11.72 -8.21
N THR A 3 -57.97 10.78 -8.32
CA THR A 3 -57.51 9.96 -7.19
C THR A 3 -56.25 10.58 -6.60
N ARG A 4 -56.38 11.10 -5.40
CA ARG A 4 -55.37 11.80 -4.61
C ARG A 4 -54.49 10.74 -3.90
N ALA A 5 -53.22 10.63 -4.26
CA ALA A 5 -52.26 9.81 -3.56
C ALA A 5 -51.83 10.48 -2.23
N LEU A 6 -52.04 9.78 -1.15
CA LEU A 6 -51.57 10.15 0.21
C LEU A 6 -50.06 9.88 0.34
N LEU A 7 -49.30 10.94 0.50
CA LEU A 7 -47.90 10.87 0.88
C LEU A 7 -47.80 10.60 2.40
N SER A 8 -47.36 9.40 2.77
CA SER A 8 -46.98 9.05 4.14
C SER A 8 -45.65 9.70 4.47
N LYS A 9 -45.58 10.42 5.58
CA LYS A 9 -44.32 10.96 6.14
C LYS A 9 -43.44 9.82 6.66
N PRO A 10 -42.10 9.83 6.45
CA PRO A 10 -41.21 8.86 7.08
C PRO A 10 -41.17 9.11 8.59
N GLY A 11 -41.43 8.03 9.37
CA GLY A 11 -41.38 8.04 10.82
C GLY A 11 -39.97 8.29 11.32
N GLU A 12 -39.86 9.27 12.19
CA GLU A 12 -38.66 9.57 12.96
C GLU A 12 -38.40 8.44 13.95
N LEU A 13 -37.33 7.66 13.74
CA LEU A 13 -36.91 6.61 14.65
C LEU A 13 -36.21 7.27 15.84
N ALA A 14 -36.96 7.47 16.93
CA ALA A 14 -36.40 7.94 18.19
C ALA A 14 -35.45 6.88 18.76
N LEU A 15 -34.14 7.12 18.70
CA LEU A 15 -33.12 6.34 19.41
C LEU A 15 -33.32 6.52 20.91
N ALA A 16 -33.68 5.45 21.60
CA ALA A 16 -33.72 5.43 23.06
C ALA A 16 -32.33 5.74 23.61
N PRO A 17 -32.20 6.52 24.72
CA PRO A 17 -30.89 6.81 25.29
C PRO A 17 -30.26 5.51 25.81
N ALA A 18 -29.03 5.23 25.33
CA ALA A 18 -28.25 4.09 25.81
C ALA A 18 -28.05 4.20 27.33
N SER A 19 -28.46 3.19 28.07
CA SER A 19 -28.19 3.06 29.51
C SER A 19 -26.69 3.06 29.73
N ARG A 20 -26.20 4.10 30.42
CA ARG A 20 -24.80 4.24 30.76
C ARG A 20 -24.46 3.27 31.89
N ALA A 21 -23.77 2.18 31.59
CA ALA A 21 -23.23 1.28 32.60
C ALA A 21 -22.29 2.04 33.56
N PRO A 22 -22.23 1.70 34.85
CA PRO A 22 -21.35 2.39 35.79
C PRO A 22 -19.89 2.21 35.33
N HIS A 23 -19.23 3.31 35.09
CA HIS A 23 -17.80 3.33 34.77
C HIS A 23 -17.04 2.90 36.04
N GLY A 24 -16.53 1.66 36.05
CA GLY A 24 -15.43 1.29 36.93
C GLY A 24 -14.26 2.23 36.63
N GLU A 25 -13.57 2.69 37.66
CA GLU A 25 -12.36 3.52 37.48
C GLU A 25 -11.41 2.81 36.53
N PRO A 26 -10.86 3.52 35.52
CA PRO A 26 -9.93 2.90 34.58
C PRO A 26 -8.69 2.48 35.41
N VAL A 27 -8.45 1.16 35.49
CA VAL A 27 -7.17 0.66 35.97
C VAL A 27 -6.13 1.20 35.01
N SER A 28 -5.35 2.17 35.45
CA SER A 28 -4.27 2.74 34.66
C SER A 28 -3.22 1.62 34.50
N ALA A 29 -3.20 0.99 33.32
CA ALA A 29 -2.08 0.15 32.94
C ALA A 29 -0.79 0.99 33.02
N PRO A 30 0.33 0.43 33.49
CA PRO A 30 1.61 1.15 33.51
C PRO A 30 1.87 1.69 32.10
N GLN A 31 2.06 3.01 32.01
CA GLN A 31 2.34 3.64 30.73
C GLN A 31 3.77 3.26 30.30
N GLN A 32 3.89 2.64 29.14
CA GLN A 32 5.17 2.35 28.52
C GLN A 32 5.91 3.67 28.25
N THR A 33 7.20 3.67 28.43
CA THR A 33 8.07 4.76 27.93
C THR A 33 7.95 4.84 26.41
N ARG A 34 8.33 5.99 25.83
CA ARG A 34 8.36 6.16 24.37
C ARG A 34 9.24 5.12 23.68
N GLU A 35 10.35 4.76 24.28
CA GLU A 35 11.31 3.77 23.75
C GLU A 35 10.72 2.36 23.78
N GLU A 36 10.18 1.94 24.92
CA GLU A 36 9.48 0.65 25.05
C GLU A 36 8.30 0.52 24.09
N LEU A 37 7.54 1.60 23.88
CA LEU A 37 6.45 1.62 22.91
C LEU A 37 6.95 1.46 21.47
N LEU A 38 8.06 2.14 21.10
CA LEU A 38 8.66 2.03 19.79
C LEU A 38 9.18 0.61 19.53
N ASP A 39 9.87 0.01 20.48
CA ASP A 39 10.42 -1.34 20.38
C ASP A 39 9.30 -2.38 20.25
N SER A 40 8.24 -2.24 21.05
CA SER A 40 7.06 -3.09 21.00
C SER A 40 6.35 -2.97 19.66
N PHE A 41 6.19 -1.74 19.14
CA PHE A 41 5.58 -1.50 17.83
C PHE A 41 6.41 -2.09 16.68
N GLN A 42 7.72 -1.88 16.67
CA GLN A 42 8.62 -2.44 15.65
C GLN A 42 8.62 -3.98 15.69
N SER A 43 8.63 -4.57 16.89
CA SER A 43 8.56 -6.02 17.07
C SER A 43 7.23 -6.58 16.56
N ALA A 44 6.12 -5.94 16.86
CA ALA A 44 4.79 -6.34 16.38
C ALA A 44 4.70 -6.21 14.85
N MET A 45 5.14 -5.09 14.27
CA MET A 45 5.10 -4.86 12.82
C MET A 45 5.98 -5.83 12.03
N ARG A 46 7.06 -6.36 12.62
CA ARG A 46 7.89 -7.39 12.00
C ARG A 46 7.12 -8.68 11.70
N HIS A 47 6.11 -8.99 12.52
CA HIS A 47 5.27 -10.17 12.37
C HIS A 47 3.97 -9.91 11.58
N VAL A 48 3.88 -8.78 10.88
CA VAL A 48 2.82 -8.51 9.92
C VAL A 48 3.32 -8.93 8.54
N ALA A 49 2.71 -9.97 7.96
CA ALA A 49 3.01 -10.38 6.59
C ALA A 49 2.58 -9.29 5.60
N ALA A 50 3.45 -8.95 4.67
CA ALA A 50 3.20 -7.91 3.69
C ALA A 50 3.69 -8.32 2.30
N THR A 51 2.97 -7.90 1.27
CA THR A 51 3.44 -8.01 -0.12
C THR A 51 4.59 -7.05 -0.36
N VAL A 52 5.55 -7.46 -1.19
CA VAL A 52 6.69 -6.63 -1.60
C VAL A 52 6.38 -5.91 -2.90
N TYR A 53 6.63 -4.62 -2.92
CA TYR A 53 6.42 -3.77 -4.08
C TYR A 53 7.73 -3.09 -4.49
N ALA A 54 7.94 -2.93 -5.80
CA ALA A 54 8.89 -1.98 -6.34
C ALA A 54 8.13 -0.72 -6.77
N VAL A 55 8.32 0.37 -6.04
CA VAL A 55 7.73 1.67 -6.38
C VAL A 55 8.73 2.43 -7.23
N THR A 56 8.31 2.89 -8.40
CA THR A 56 9.20 3.50 -9.41
C THR A 56 8.62 4.81 -9.95
N THR A 57 9.49 5.72 -10.35
CA THR A 57 9.17 6.96 -11.06
C THR A 57 10.33 7.41 -11.95
N GLY A 58 10.13 8.42 -12.79
CA GLY A 58 11.12 8.89 -13.76
C GLY A 58 11.14 8.05 -15.03
N GLY A 59 11.64 8.61 -16.11
CA GLY A 59 11.74 7.98 -17.43
C GLY A 59 13.12 7.42 -17.75
N VAL A 60 13.37 7.15 -19.05
CA VAL A 60 14.65 6.62 -19.53
C VAL A 60 15.81 7.55 -19.17
N GLY A 61 16.83 6.96 -18.53
CA GLY A 61 18.07 7.68 -18.13
C GLY A 61 17.99 8.38 -16.77
N GLU A 62 16.82 8.41 -16.13
CA GLU A 62 16.64 8.99 -14.80
C GLU A 62 15.61 8.18 -13.99
N ARG A 63 15.81 6.85 -13.91
CA ARG A 63 14.90 5.95 -13.21
C ARG A 63 15.18 5.96 -11.71
N HIS A 64 14.11 6.11 -10.94
CA HIS A 64 14.16 6.03 -9.48
C HIS A 64 13.21 4.94 -8.98
N GLY A 65 13.63 4.22 -7.94
CA GLY A 65 12.78 3.19 -7.35
C GLY A 65 13.29 2.73 -5.99
N ILE A 66 12.38 2.20 -5.18
CA ILE A 66 12.69 1.51 -3.92
C ILE A 66 11.75 0.32 -3.72
N LEU A 67 12.14 -0.58 -2.80
CA LEU A 67 11.19 -1.55 -2.23
C LEU A 67 10.32 -0.87 -1.18
N ALA A 68 9.05 -1.24 -1.19
CA ALA A 68 8.07 -0.83 -0.19
C ALA A 68 7.16 -2.02 0.18
N THR A 69 6.64 -1.99 1.40
CA THR A 69 5.58 -2.88 1.86
C THR A 69 4.33 -2.09 2.28
N ALA A 70 4.48 -0.79 2.50
CA ALA A 70 3.42 0.10 2.96
C ALA A 70 2.60 0.64 1.76
N VAL A 71 1.85 -0.23 1.11
CA VAL A 71 0.94 0.07 0.00
C VAL A 71 -0.45 -0.49 0.33
N SER A 72 -1.49 0.28 0.05
CA SER A 72 -2.87 -0.16 0.22
C SER A 72 -3.78 0.42 -0.86
N SER A 73 -4.84 -0.32 -1.24
CA SER A 73 -5.95 0.24 -1.98
C SER A 73 -6.64 1.32 -1.14
N LEU A 74 -7.11 2.40 -1.77
CA LEU A 74 -7.77 3.51 -1.09
C LEU A 74 -9.24 3.63 -1.50
N SER A 75 -9.53 3.65 -2.80
CA SER A 75 -10.88 3.81 -3.32
C SER A 75 -11.03 3.07 -4.65
N PHE A 76 -12.24 2.67 -4.97
CA PHE A 76 -12.61 2.15 -6.29
C PHE A 76 -13.31 3.19 -7.16
N ASP A 77 -13.74 4.33 -6.58
CA ASP A 77 -14.31 5.46 -7.32
C ASP A 77 -13.82 6.80 -6.70
N PRO A 78 -12.88 7.48 -7.34
CA PRO A 78 -12.02 7.01 -8.44
C PRO A 78 -11.07 5.91 -7.98
N PRO A 79 -10.67 4.98 -8.89
CA PRO A 79 -9.70 3.94 -8.55
C PRO A 79 -8.39 4.56 -8.07
N SER A 80 -7.98 4.20 -6.86
CA SER A 80 -6.81 4.82 -6.23
C SER A 80 -6.17 3.92 -5.19
N LEU A 81 -4.89 4.16 -4.93
CA LEU A 81 -4.09 3.51 -3.90
C LEU A 81 -3.26 4.54 -3.13
N LEU A 82 -2.72 4.13 -2.00
CA LEU A 82 -1.76 4.92 -1.23
C LEU A 82 -0.45 4.17 -1.05
N VAL A 83 0.64 4.94 -0.97
CA VAL A 83 2.00 4.46 -0.70
C VAL A 83 2.62 5.34 0.39
N CYS A 84 3.16 4.73 1.45
CA CYS A 84 3.88 5.47 2.49
C CYS A 84 5.39 5.37 2.25
N ILE A 85 6.04 6.51 2.03
CA ILE A 85 7.48 6.59 1.74
C ILE A 85 8.16 7.39 2.85
N ASN A 86 9.24 6.82 3.41
CA ASN A 86 10.07 7.53 4.38
C ASN A 86 10.75 8.72 3.71
N ARG A 87 10.73 9.89 4.36
CA ARG A 87 11.32 11.13 3.81
C ARG A 87 12.83 11.06 3.63
N SER A 88 13.53 10.14 4.32
CA SER A 88 14.95 9.87 4.12
C SER A 88 15.24 8.87 2.99
N ALA A 89 14.22 8.26 2.38
CA ALA A 89 14.40 7.30 1.30
C ALA A 89 14.81 8.00 0.00
N SER A 90 15.68 7.34 -0.79
CA SER A 90 16.20 7.90 -2.05
C SER A 90 15.13 8.17 -3.12
N LEU A 91 13.97 7.54 -3.00
CA LEU A 91 12.83 7.78 -3.89
C LEU A 91 12.00 8.99 -3.47
N HIS A 92 12.08 9.45 -2.20
CA HIS A 92 11.14 10.45 -1.68
C HIS A 92 11.13 11.73 -2.52
N GLU A 93 12.29 12.34 -2.72
CA GLU A 93 12.41 13.60 -3.48
C GLU A 93 12.00 13.44 -4.95
N PRO A 94 12.51 12.45 -5.70
CA PRO A 94 12.05 12.19 -7.06
C PRO A 94 10.52 12.00 -7.14
N LEU A 95 9.92 11.23 -6.22
CA LEU A 95 8.48 10.98 -6.21
C LEU A 95 7.68 12.23 -5.82
N ALA A 96 8.22 13.06 -4.93
CA ALA A 96 7.59 14.32 -4.55
C ALA A 96 7.54 15.33 -5.71
N CYS A 97 8.48 15.26 -6.64
CA CYS A 97 8.51 16.12 -7.84
C CYS A 97 7.75 15.50 -9.03
N ALA A 98 7.50 14.18 -9.02
CA ALA A 98 6.90 13.48 -10.14
C ALA A 98 5.37 13.63 -10.20
N GLU A 99 4.84 13.71 -11.42
CA GLU A 99 3.39 13.68 -11.67
C GLU A 99 2.85 12.24 -11.67
N THR A 100 3.70 11.27 -12.06
CA THR A 100 3.32 9.87 -12.23
C THR A 100 4.30 8.94 -11.52
N PHE A 101 3.79 7.79 -11.08
CA PHE A 101 4.59 6.71 -10.50
C PHE A 101 3.95 5.36 -10.78
N CYS A 102 4.74 4.30 -10.66
CA CYS A 102 4.24 2.93 -10.77
C CYS A 102 4.48 2.17 -9.47
N VAL A 103 3.50 1.35 -9.09
CA VAL A 103 3.61 0.35 -8.04
C VAL A 103 3.62 -1.02 -8.68
N ASN A 104 4.80 -1.64 -8.75
CA ASN A 104 4.98 -2.99 -9.28
C ASN A 104 4.86 -3.99 -8.12
N VAL A 105 3.84 -4.83 -8.15
CA VAL A 105 3.66 -5.93 -7.19
C VAL A 105 4.63 -7.05 -7.58
N LEU A 106 5.59 -7.35 -6.73
CA LEU A 106 6.56 -8.40 -7.03
C LEU A 106 5.96 -9.79 -6.78
N GLY A 107 6.15 -10.68 -7.74
CA GLY A 107 5.87 -12.10 -7.59
C GLY A 107 7.09 -12.87 -7.10
N LEU A 108 6.94 -14.15 -6.73
CA LEU A 108 8.03 -15.02 -6.31
C LEU A 108 9.16 -15.08 -7.35
N GLY A 109 8.84 -15.04 -8.64
CA GLY A 109 9.81 -14.98 -9.73
C GLY A 109 10.59 -13.68 -9.84
N ASN A 110 10.28 -12.66 -9.02
CA ASN A 110 11.00 -11.38 -8.99
C ASN A 110 11.89 -11.22 -7.75
N ARG A 111 12.27 -12.33 -7.10
CA ARG A 111 13.12 -12.27 -5.91
C ARG A 111 14.48 -11.64 -6.19
N ASP A 112 15.05 -11.89 -7.35
CA ASP A 112 16.31 -11.30 -7.82
C ASP A 112 16.19 -9.77 -8.00
N VAL A 113 15.07 -9.28 -8.52
CA VAL A 113 14.76 -7.84 -8.59
C VAL A 113 14.70 -7.25 -7.18
N ALA A 114 14.00 -7.92 -6.25
CA ALA A 114 13.91 -7.46 -4.86
C ALA A 114 15.30 -7.38 -4.20
N GLU A 115 16.16 -8.39 -4.39
CA GLU A 115 17.53 -8.40 -3.85
C GLU A 115 18.37 -7.24 -4.42
N VAL A 116 18.30 -6.98 -5.72
CA VAL A 116 19.02 -5.87 -6.36
C VAL A 116 18.49 -4.53 -5.85
N PHE A 117 17.18 -4.34 -5.75
CA PHE A 117 16.58 -3.11 -5.22
C PHE A 117 16.96 -2.84 -3.78
N PHE A 118 17.17 -3.90 -2.98
CA PHE A 118 17.59 -3.78 -1.58
C PHE A 118 19.05 -3.38 -1.46
N HIS A 119 19.94 -3.98 -2.27
CA HIS A 119 21.38 -3.81 -2.14
C HIS A 119 21.98 -2.69 -2.99
N LYS A 120 21.35 -2.33 -4.12
CA LYS A 120 21.84 -1.32 -5.06
C LYS A 120 21.17 0.03 -4.89
N ARG A 121 21.65 1.04 -5.58
CA ARG A 121 21.15 2.41 -5.53
C ARG A 121 21.05 3.00 -6.94
N GLY A 122 20.21 4.01 -7.11
CA GLY A 122 20.03 4.73 -8.37
C GLY A 122 19.71 3.79 -9.53
N GLU A 123 20.33 4.02 -10.66
CA GLU A 123 20.10 3.28 -11.90
C GLU A 123 20.49 1.80 -11.81
N ASP A 124 21.45 1.43 -10.96
CA ASP A 124 21.87 0.04 -10.76
C ASP A 124 20.74 -0.87 -10.24
N ARG A 125 19.70 -0.31 -9.66
CA ARG A 125 18.50 -1.07 -9.25
C ARG A 125 17.77 -1.70 -10.43
N PHE A 126 17.89 -1.12 -11.61
CA PHE A 126 17.21 -1.55 -12.83
C PHE A 126 18.06 -2.48 -13.69
N ALA A 127 19.21 -2.93 -13.19
CA ALA A 127 20.12 -3.84 -13.90
C ALA A 127 19.56 -5.26 -14.06
N VAL A 128 18.55 -5.64 -13.24
CA VAL A 128 17.91 -6.96 -13.28
C VAL A 128 16.42 -6.78 -13.58
N GLY A 129 15.86 -7.74 -14.32
CA GLY A 129 14.51 -7.69 -14.85
C GLY A 129 14.42 -6.96 -16.18
N SER A 130 13.28 -7.12 -16.85
CA SER A 130 12.92 -6.36 -18.06
C SER A 130 12.00 -5.22 -17.66
N TRP A 131 12.35 -4.02 -18.04
CA TRP A 131 11.65 -2.79 -17.66
C TRP A 131 11.18 -2.05 -18.91
N SER A 132 9.87 -1.93 -19.05
CA SER A 132 9.23 -1.08 -20.05
C SER A 132 8.97 0.31 -19.48
N GLU A 133 8.80 1.30 -20.35
CA GLU A 133 8.30 2.62 -19.96
C GLU A 133 6.83 2.76 -20.37
N LEU A 134 5.96 3.05 -19.42
CA LEU A 134 4.55 3.36 -19.66
C LEU A 134 4.16 4.63 -18.89
N HIS A 135 3.46 5.54 -19.54
CA HIS A 135 3.10 6.85 -18.96
C HIS A 135 4.31 7.60 -18.35
N GLY A 136 5.50 7.39 -18.94
CA GLY A 136 6.74 8.05 -18.50
C GLY A 136 7.34 7.48 -17.22
N VAL A 137 6.96 6.25 -16.81
CA VAL A 137 7.52 5.61 -15.61
C VAL A 137 7.97 4.17 -15.88
N PRO A 138 9.01 3.68 -15.17
CA PRO A 138 9.47 2.30 -15.29
C PRO A 138 8.45 1.29 -14.77
N VAL A 139 8.10 0.32 -15.58
CA VAL A 139 7.18 -0.78 -15.27
C VAL A 139 7.92 -2.10 -15.45
N LEU A 140 7.92 -2.95 -14.43
CA LEU A 140 8.53 -4.29 -14.49
C LEU A 140 7.63 -5.22 -15.28
N ASP A 141 8.13 -5.72 -16.44
CA ASP A 141 7.34 -6.56 -17.36
C ASP A 141 6.88 -7.88 -16.73
N SER A 142 7.68 -8.42 -15.81
CA SER A 142 7.41 -9.68 -15.10
C SER A 142 6.69 -9.49 -13.76
N ALA A 143 6.30 -8.26 -13.39
CA ALA A 143 5.55 -8.03 -12.16
C ALA A 143 4.24 -8.84 -12.14
N GLN A 144 3.81 -9.28 -10.95
CA GLN A 144 2.49 -9.89 -10.77
C GLN A 144 1.38 -8.93 -11.17
N SER A 145 1.49 -7.69 -10.73
CA SER A 145 0.62 -6.60 -11.14
C SER A 145 1.41 -5.30 -11.16
N SER A 146 0.99 -4.36 -12.00
CA SER A 146 1.54 -3.02 -12.03
C SER A 146 0.42 -2.00 -12.04
N PHE A 147 0.49 -1.04 -11.14
CA PHE A 147 -0.48 0.05 -11.00
C PHE A 147 0.23 1.36 -11.35
N ILE A 148 -0.11 1.94 -12.49
CA ILE A 148 0.44 3.22 -12.94
C ILE A 148 -0.51 4.31 -12.48
N CYS A 149 0.03 5.26 -11.71
CA CYS A 149 -0.76 6.26 -11.02
C CYS A 149 -0.31 7.67 -11.36
N ARG A 150 -1.27 8.59 -11.42
CA ARG A 150 -1.02 10.02 -11.28
C ARG A 150 -1.07 10.37 -9.80
N THR A 151 -0.11 11.13 -9.32
CA THR A 151 -0.10 11.66 -7.95
C THR A 151 -1.28 12.63 -7.77
N ALA A 152 -2.27 12.24 -6.95
CA ALA A 152 -3.43 13.07 -6.66
C ALA A 152 -3.20 13.95 -5.43
N HIS A 153 -2.66 13.38 -4.35
CA HIS A 153 -2.40 14.08 -3.09
C HIS A 153 -1.13 13.57 -2.42
N ARG A 154 -0.55 14.43 -1.56
CA ARG A 154 0.56 14.11 -0.67
C ARG A 154 0.22 14.58 0.73
N HIS A 155 0.47 13.76 1.72
CA HIS A 155 0.24 14.10 3.12
C HIS A 155 1.42 13.67 3.97
N GLU A 156 2.07 14.64 4.62
CA GLU A 156 3.21 14.36 5.50
C GLU A 156 2.73 14.00 6.90
N PHE A 157 3.28 12.93 7.43
CA PHE A 157 3.06 12.54 8.82
C PHE A 157 4.32 11.93 9.43
N GLY A 158 4.84 12.55 10.48
CA GLY A 158 6.06 12.09 11.15
C GLY A 158 7.26 12.00 10.20
N THR A 159 7.81 10.80 10.05
CA THR A 159 8.98 10.52 9.20
C THR A 159 8.60 10.14 7.76
N HIS A 160 7.31 10.06 7.44
CA HIS A 160 6.83 9.57 6.16
C HIS A 160 5.94 10.58 5.44
N THR A 161 5.83 10.40 4.14
CA THR A 161 4.82 11.04 3.29
C THR A 161 3.92 9.95 2.72
N ILE A 162 2.61 10.13 2.82
CA ILE A 162 1.59 9.33 2.16
C ILE A 162 1.37 9.94 0.79
N PHE A 163 1.66 9.18 -0.27
CA PHE A 163 1.33 9.54 -1.64
C PHE A 163 0.05 8.83 -2.04
N ILE A 164 -0.95 9.59 -2.46
CA ILE A 164 -2.21 9.06 -3.00
C ILE A 164 -2.12 9.12 -4.52
N GLY A 165 -2.22 7.96 -5.16
CA GLY A 165 -2.17 7.79 -6.59
C GLY A 165 -3.53 7.40 -7.15
N GLN A 166 -4.06 8.20 -8.07
CA GLN A 166 -5.21 7.84 -8.89
C GLN A 166 -4.73 6.98 -10.07
N LEU A 167 -5.33 5.81 -10.28
CA LEU A 167 -4.93 4.90 -11.35
C LEU A 167 -5.13 5.53 -12.73
N LEU A 168 -4.09 5.41 -13.57
CA LEU A 168 -4.11 5.68 -15.00
C LEU A 168 -4.20 4.38 -15.80
N ASP A 169 -3.50 3.34 -15.33
CA ASP A 169 -3.44 2.03 -15.98
C ASP A 169 -3.13 0.94 -14.94
N ALA A 170 -3.54 -0.30 -15.24
CA ALA A 170 -3.28 -1.45 -14.39
C ALA A 170 -3.04 -2.70 -15.24
N LYS A 171 -1.97 -3.45 -14.91
CA LYS A 171 -1.68 -4.76 -15.49
C LYS A 171 -1.77 -5.83 -14.41
N HIS A 172 -2.19 -7.03 -14.80
CA HIS A 172 -2.32 -8.15 -13.88
C HIS A 172 -2.00 -9.48 -14.57
N ARG A 173 -1.29 -10.36 -13.85
CA ARG A 173 -1.00 -11.74 -14.23
C ARG A 173 -1.66 -12.67 -13.23
N ALA A 174 -2.62 -13.45 -13.70
CA ALA A 174 -3.42 -14.35 -12.84
C ALA A 174 -2.63 -15.57 -12.32
N ASP A 175 -1.54 -15.93 -12.99
CA ASP A 175 -0.70 -17.10 -12.71
C ASP A 175 0.47 -16.83 -11.75
N ALA A 176 0.60 -15.60 -11.27
CA ALA A 176 1.70 -15.20 -10.40
C ALA A 176 1.33 -15.31 -8.91
N THR A 177 2.26 -15.83 -8.11
CA THR A 177 2.19 -15.84 -6.64
C THR A 177 2.94 -14.64 -6.09
N PRO A 178 2.36 -13.86 -5.16
CA PRO A 178 3.03 -12.67 -4.64
C PRO A 178 4.28 -13.00 -3.83
N LEU A 179 5.31 -12.17 -3.95
CA LEU A 179 6.45 -12.18 -3.06
C LEU A 179 6.02 -11.58 -1.71
N THR A 180 6.02 -12.40 -0.68
CA THR A 180 5.58 -11.99 0.67
C THR A 180 6.78 -11.84 1.59
N TYR A 181 6.78 -10.79 2.41
CA TYR A 181 7.80 -10.51 3.41
C TYR A 181 7.22 -10.68 4.82
N TYR A 182 7.89 -11.47 5.65
CA TYR A 182 7.48 -11.74 7.02
C TYR A 182 8.72 -11.99 7.87
N ASP A 183 8.80 -11.41 9.03
CA ASP A 183 9.89 -11.56 10.00
C ASP A 183 11.30 -11.53 9.36
N ARG A 184 11.54 -10.53 8.49
CA ARG A 184 12.80 -10.30 7.76
C ARG A 184 13.14 -11.36 6.71
N HIS A 185 12.20 -12.20 6.30
CA HIS A 185 12.38 -13.22 5.29
C HIS A 185 11.36 -13.09 4.17
N TYR A 186 11.72 -13.49 2.96
CA TYR A 186 10.76 -13.75 1.90
C TYR A 186 10.16 -15.13 2.10
N ILE A 187 8.84 -15.20 2.14
CA ILE A 187 8.09 -16.45 2.31
C ILE A 187 7.28 -16.77 1.05
N ASP A 188 7.21 -18.06 0.73
CA ASP A 188 6.36 -18.60 -0.31
C ASP A 188 5.00 -18.99 0.28
N ILE A 189 3.93 -18.37 -0.21
CA ILE A 189 2.55 -18.65 0.21
C ILE A 189 1.80 -19.54 -0.78
N SER A 190 2.45 -20.07 -1.82
CA SER A 190 1.82 -20.92 -2.84
C SER A 190 1.28 -22.25 -2.26
N ALA A 191 1.86 -22.71 -1.17
CA ALA A 191 1.43 -23.90 -0.44
C ALA A 191 0.29 -23.62 0.59
N ALA A 192 -0.29 -22.43 0.58
CA ALA A 192 -1.43 -22.12 1.46
C ALA A 192 -2.61 -23.04 1.12
N PRO A 193 -3.37 -23.54 2.14
CA PRO A 193 -4.47 -24.46 1.91
C PRO A 193 -5.55 -23.86 1.03
N GLU A 194 -6.25 -24.75 0.31
CA GLU A 194 -7.36 -24.39 -0.58
C GLU A 194 -8.36 -23.46 0.13
N ARG A 195 -8.95 -22.56 -0.66
CA ARG A 195 -9.98 -21.64 -0.13
C ARG A 195 -11.06 -22.43 0.57
N PRO A 196 -11.48 -22.06 1.79
CA PRO A 196 -12.69 -22.62 2.34
C PRO A 196 -13.84 -22.32 1.36
N ASN A 197 -14.53 -23.38 0.90
CA ASN A 197 -15.67 -23.27 0.03
C ASN A 197 -16.69 -22.32 0.70
N GLY A 198 -16.89 -21.13 0.07
CA GLY A 198 -17.92 -20.19 0.45
C GLY A 198 -19.28 -20.60 -0.10
#